data_6b60dd90b19da5d1d30b18697e36c341
#
_entry.id   6b60dd90b19da5d1d30b18697e36c341
#
_cell.length_a   1.000
_cell.length_b   1.000
_cell.length_c   1.000
_cell.angle_alpha   90.00
_cell.angle_beta   90.00
_cell.angle_gamma   90.00
#
_symmetry.space_group_name_H-M   'P 1'
#
loop_
_entity.id
_entity.type
_entity.pdbx_description
1 polymer ?
#
loop_
_entity_poly.entity_id
_entity_poly.type
_entity_poly.pdbx_seq_one_letter_code
_entity_poly.pdbx_strand_id
1 'polypeptide(L)'
;FFPENWSKTYFQWMNNIEPWCISRQLWWGHQIPAWYGPDNKIFVELNESDAKKSAKKYYKKDVKLVRDNDVLDTWFSSGLWPFATLGWPNKNEYLKKFYPTTVLVTGFDIIFFWVARMMMFGMEFLNKEPFKDIYVHALVRDEKGQKMSKSKGNVIDPLDLIQKYSADALRFTLLSMASPGTDVKLSEDRVKGYRNFLNKLWNANNFLIQNKCNLKNVKKLPKLKVNINKWIYFELLQTSNLIKKNIEDYRFDEAAKNAYHFAWHK
;
A
#
# COMPACT_ATOMS: atom_id res chain seq x y z
N PHE A 1 1.31 -11.99 4.65
CA PHE A 1 0.62 -11.56 3.45
C PHE A 1 -0.88 -11.75 3.59
N PHE A 2 -1.64 -10.78 3.13
CA PHE A 2 -3.10 -10.83 3.01
C PHE A 2 -3.50 -10.53 1.56
N PRO A 3 -4.23 -11.46 0.87
CA PRO A 3 -4.56 -12.82 1.32
C PRO A 3 -3.34 -13.76 1.38
N GLU A 4 -3.45 -14.80 2.21
CA GLU A 4 -2.35 -15.72 2.57
C GLU A 4 -1.74 -16.48 1.37
N ASN A 5 -2.51 -16.70 0.31
CA ASN A 5 -2.02 -17.40 -0.90
C ASN A 5 -0.76 -16.74 -1.50
N TRP A 6 -0.58 -15.44 -1.34
CA TRP A 6 0.61 -14.71 -1.82
C TRP A 6 1.89 -15.07 -1.05
N SER A 7 1.78 -15.57 0.18
CA SER A 7 2.93 -16.10 0.92
C SER A 7 3.59 -17.26 0.18
N LYS A 8 2.79 -18.20 -0.34
CA LYS A 8 3.32 -19.34 -1.11
C LYS A 8 4.06 -18.88 -2.36
N THR A 9 3.45 -17.95 -3.11
CA THR A 9 4.06 -17.38 -4.32
C THR A 9 5.35 -16.65 -4.01
N TYR A 10 5.39 -15.85 -2.94
CA TYR A 10 6.58 -15.15 -2.48
C TYR A 10 7.71 -16.11 -2.12
N PHE A 11 7.45 -17.13 -1.27
CA PHE A 11 8.48 -18.08 -0.85
C PHE A 11 8.95 -18.99 -1.99
N GLN A 12 8.07 -19.37 -2.91
CA GLN A 12 8.47 -20.11 -4.11
C GLN A 12 9.47 -19.30 -4.95
N TRP A 13 9.25 -18.01 -5.10
CA TRP A 13 10.18 -17.14 -5.82
C TRP A 13 11.50 -16.97 -5.06
N MET A 14 11.45 -16.72 -3.74
CA MET A 14 12.64 -16.53 -2.90
C MET A 14 13.54 -17.78 -2.88
N ASN A 15 12.95 -18.96 -2.87
CA ASN A 15 13.70 -20.23 -2.89
C ASN A 15 14.38 -20.51 -4.25
N ASN A 16 13.93 -19.85 -5.31
CA ASN A 16 14.47 -20.01 -6.67
C ASN A 16 14.95 -18.66 -7.22
N ILE A 17 15.47 -17.80 -6.36
CA ILE A 17 15.91 -16.47 -6.77
C ILE A 17 17.12 -16.53 -7.70
N GLU A 18 17.05 -15.80 -8.80
CA GLU A 18 18.11 -15.67 -9.78
C GLU A 18 18.93 -14.39 -9.58
N PRO A 19 20.20 -14.36 -10.06
CA PRO A 19 21.02 -13.15 -10.02
C PRO A 19 20.34 -11.97 -10.71
N TRP A 20 20.46 -10.81 -10.11
CA TRP A 20 19.87 -9.59 -10.63
C TRP A 20 20.94 -8.59 -11.03
N CYS A 21 21.02 -8.28 -12.33
CA CYS A 21 21.84 -7.18 -12.81
C CYS A 21 21.22 -5.84 -12.40
N ILE A 22 21.93 -5.06 -11.63
CA ILE A 22 21.44 -3.78 -11.08
C ILE A 22 21.83 -2.56 -11.91
N SER A 23 22.66 -2.72 -12.96
CA SER A 23 23.06 -1.63 -13.84
C SER A 23 22.08 -1.42 -14.99
N ARG A 24 21.88 -0.16 -15.39
CA ARG A 24 21.03 0.26 -16.52
C ARG A 24 21.71 1.36 -17.32
N GLN A 25 21.60 1.26 -18.63
CA GLN A 25 22.09 2.26 -19.61
C GLN A 25 20.98 3.27 -19.87
N LEU A 26 20.76 4.18 -18.92
CA LEU A 26 19.72 5.20 -18.97
C LEU A 26 20.32 6.60 -18.82
N TRP A 27 19.68 7.59 -19.40
CA TRP A 27 20.09 8.99 -19.27
C TRP A 27 19.83 9.57 -17.87
N TRP A 28 18.85 9.03 -17.16
CA TRP A 28 18.45 9.46 -15.82
C TRP A 28 18.52 8.32 -14.84
N GLY A 29 18.98 8.63 -13.65
CA GLY A 29 19.05 7.70 -12.54
C GLY A 29 20.18 8.02 -11.58
N HIS A 30 20.36 7.14 -10.60
CA HIS A 30 21.46 7.21 -9.65
C HIS A 30 22.68 6.52 -10.25
N GLN A 31 23.67 7.30 -10.70
CA GLN A 31 24.90 6.76 -11.27
C GLN A 31 25.58 5.84 -10.26
N ILE A 32 26.01 4.68 -10.71
CA ILE A 32 26.65 3.67 -9.87
C ILE A 32 27.92 4.27 -9.24
N PRO A 33 28.06 4.22 -7.89
CA PRO A 33 29.18 4.81 -7.19
C PRO A 33 30.41 3.86 -7.18
N ALA A 34 30.81 3.42 -8.37
CA ALA A 34 31.92 2.51 -8.58
C ALA A 34 32.96 3.13 -9.51
N TRP A 35 34.24 2.89 -9.22
CA TRP A 35 35.38 3.33 -10.01
C TRP A 35 36.30 2.15 -10.29
N TYR A 36 36.74 2.04 -11.53
CA TYR A 36 37.59 0.95 -12.01
C TYR A 36 39.06 1.40 -12.09
N GLY A 37 39.95 0.62 -11.50
CA GLY A 37 41.37 0.77 -11.62
C GLY A 37 41.94 0.17 -12.91
N PRO A 38 43.24 0.29 -13.16
CA PRO A 38 43.89 -0.19 -14.40
C PRO A 38 43.74 -1.69 -14.66
N ASP A 39 43.58 -2.48 -13.62
CA ASP A 39 43.38 -3.94 -13.65
C ASP A 39 41.95 -4.37 -13.45
N ASN A 40 40.99 -3.45 -13.67
CA ASN A 40 39.55 -3.61 -13.42
C ASN A 40 39.20 -3.85 -11.95
N LYS A 41 40.09 -3.56 -11.01
CA LYS A 41 39.78 -3.54 -9.58
C LYS A 41 38.69 -2.48 -9.31
N ILE A 42 37.63 -2.87 -8.65
CA ILE A 42 36.48 -1.99 -8.36
C ILE A 42 36.65 -1.34 -6.99
N PHE A 43 36.44 -0.04 -6.93
CA PHE A 43 36.39 0.76 -5.70
C PHE A 43 34.97 1.37 -5.62
N VAL A 44 34.23 1.04 -4.58
CA VAL A 44 32.88 1.55 -4.33
C VAL A 44 32.96 2.56 -3.19
N GLU A 45 32.70 3.83 -3.49
CA GLU A 45 32.87 4.93 -2.55
C GLU A 45 31.77 6.00 -2.79
N LEU A 46 31.59 6.89 -1.83
CA LEU A 46 30.59 7.96 -1.93
C LEU A 46 30.96 9.01 -3.00
N ASN A 47 32.24 9.22 -3.25
CA ASN A 47 32.73 10.22 -4.20
C ASN A 47 34.10 9.84 -4.77
N GLU A 48 34.52 10.53 -5.82
CA GLU A 48 35.77 10.26 -6.53
C GLU A 48 37.02 10.49 -5.65
N SER A 49 37.00 11.46 -4.73
CA SER A 49 38.12 11.73 -3.83
C SER A 49 38.38 10.52 -2.93
N ASP A 50 37.36 9.91 -2.39
CA ASP A 50 37.49 8.75 -1.52
C ASP A 50 37.87 7.51 -2.33
N ALA A 51 37.36 7.36 -3.56
CA ALA A 51 37.80 6.31 -4.47
C ALA A 51 39.28 6.42 -4.80
N LYS A 52 39.81 7.62 -5.05
CA LYS A 52 41.24 7.86 -5.28
C LYS A 52 42.07 7.52 -4.04
N LYS A 53 41.59 7.84 -2.82
CA LYS A 53 42.29 7.47 -1.58
C LYS A 53 42.35 5.95 -1.41
N SER A 54 41.23 5.25 -1.62
CA SER A 54 41.16 3.80 -1.54
C SER A 54 42.04 3.13 -2.58
N ALA A 55 42.04 3.61 -3.82
CA ALA A 55 42.93 3.13 -4.87
C ALA A 55 44.41 3.36 -4.56
N LYS A 56 44.78 4.56 -4.08
CA LYS A 56 46.15 4.86 -3.65
C LYS A 56 46.62 3.94 -2.52
N LYS A 57 45.75 3.62 -1.57
CA LYS A 57 46.05 2.67 -0.51
C LYS A 57 46.30 1.26 -1.06
N TYR A 58 45.52 0.82 -2.05
CA TYR A 58 45.65 -0.48 -2.67
C TYR A 58 46.90 -0.59 -3.57
N TYR A 59 47.04 0.34 -4.55
CA TYR A 59 48.15 0.32 -5.52
C TYR A 59 49.48 0.88 -4.99
N LYS A 60 49.47 1.51 -3.81
CA LYS A 60 50.64 2.22 -3.24
C LYS A 60 51.18 3.38 -4.09
N LYS A 61 50.41 3.81 -5.07
CA LYS A 61 50.68 4.92 -6.00
C LYS A 61 49.38 5.53 -6.49
N ASP A 62 49.46 6.72 -7.05
CA ASP A 62 48.31 7.33 -7.71
C ASP A 62 48.06 6.63 -9.05
N VAL A 63 46.81 6.29 -9.33
CA VAL A 63 46.34 5.65 -10.58
C VAL A 63 45.13 6.39 -11.12
N LYS A 64 44.96 6.29 -12.44
CA LYS A 64 43.74 6.80 -13.10
C LYS A 64 42.60 5.85 -12.79
N LEU A 65 41.48 6.40 -12.36
CA LEU A 65 40.22 5.68 -12.15
C LEU A 65 39.21 6.07 -13.21
N VAL A 66 38.39 5.12 -13.63
CA VAL A 66 37.26 5.34 -14.55
C VAL A 66 35.97 5.04 -13.78
N ARG A 67 35.08 6.04 -13.68
CA ARG A 67 33.78 5.86 -13.04
C ARG A 67 32.85 5.04 -13.93
N ASP A 68 32.00 4.21 -13.33
CA ASP A 68 30.94 3.51 -14.03
C ASP A 68 29.98 4.51 -14.65
N ASN A 69 29.61 4.30 -15.92
CA ASN A 69 28.70 5.18 -16.65
C ASN A 69 27.22 4.81 -16.48
N ASP A 70 26.96 3.60 -15.99
CA ASP A 70 25.60 3.09 -15.81
C ASP A 70 24.94 3.71 -14.57
N VAL A 71 23.62 3.59 -14.52
CA VAL A 71 22.82 3.98 -13.35
C VAL A 71 22.22 2.74 -12.69
N LEU A 72 21.84 2.88 -11.43
CA LEU A 72 21.17 1.81 -10.69
C LEU A 72 19.75 1.58 -11.24
N ASP A 73 19.34 0.33 -11.28
CA ASP A 73 17.95 -0.08 -11.53
C ASP A 73 17.01 0.65 -10.57
N THR A 74 15.87 1.09 -11.08
CA THR A 74 14.84 1.79 -10.29
C THR A 74 14.41 1.00 -9.07
N TRP A 75 14.30 -0.33 -9.21
CA TRP A 75 13.90 -1.20 -8.11
C TRP A 75 14.96 -1.35 -7.02
N PHE A 76 16.23 -1.05 -7.32
CA PHE A 76 17.26 -0.95 -6.29
C PHE A 76 16.99 0.23 -5.37
N SER A 77 16.83 1.41 -5.93
CA SER A 77 16.53 2.63 -5.15
C SER A 77 15.19 2.52 -4.40
N SER A 78 14.15 2.00 -5.08
CA SER A 78 12.84 1.82 -4.47
C SER A 78 12.84 0.77 -3.35
N GLY A 79 13.74 -0.21 -3.41
CA GLY A 79 13.91 -1.20 -2.35
C GLY A 79 14.42 -0.62 -1.03
N LEU A 80 15.05 0.54 -1.07
CA LEU A 80 15.52 1.27 0.13
C LEU A 80 14.42 2.12 0.78
N TRP A 81 13.28 2.30 0.12
CA TRP A 81 12.22 3.24 0.51
C TRP A 81 11.79 3.15 1.97
N PRO A 82 11.55 1.96 2.57
CA PRO A 82 10.99 1.84 3.92
C PRO A 82 11.83 2.49 5.02
N PHE A 83 13.14 2.65 4.79
CA PHE A 83 14.06 3.18 5.78
C PHE A 83 14.85 4.39 5.29
N ALA A 84 15.14 4.50 3.98
CA ALA A 84 15.84 5.66 3.45
C ALA A 84 15.01 6.96 3.60
N THR A 85 13.71 6.90 3.39
CA THR A 85 12.79 8.04 3.58
C THR A 85 12.64 8.45 5.04
N LEU A 86 13.01 7.58 5.97
CA LEU A 86 13.05 7.86 7.41
C LEU A 86 14.42 8.36 7.87
N GLY A 87 15.35 8.63 6.93
CA GLY A 87 16.65 9.23 7.17
C GLY A 87 17.80 8.25 7.39
N TRP A 88 17.61 6.93 7.11
CA TRP A 88 18.74 6.00 7.07
C TRP A 88 19.79 6.46 6.03
N PRO A 89 21.11 6.31 6.27
CA PRO A 89 21.74 5.52 7.32
C PRO A 89 21.91 6.20 8.69
N ASN A 90 21.46 7.44 8.84
CA ASN A 90 21.56 8.14 10.10
C ASN A 90 20.56 7.58 11.12
N LYS A 91 21.02 7.31 12.34
CA LYS A 91 20.14 6.94 13.44
C LYS A 91 19.38 8.18 13.91
N ASN A 92 18.05 8.16 13.82
CA ASN A 92 17.19 9.26 14.21
C ASN A 92 15.86 8.76 14.79
N GLU A 93 15.08 9.67 15.39
CA GLU A 93 13.82 9.34 16.05
C GLU A 93 12.73 8.87 15.07
N TYR A 94 12.72 9.32 13.80
CA TYR A 94 11.76 8.88 12.80
C TYR A 94 11.96 7.41 12.45
N LEU A 95 13.21 7.01 12.19
CA LEU A 95 13.55 5.62 11.90
C LEU A 95 13.19 4.72 13.09
N LYS A 96 13.55 5.14 14.32
CA LYS A 96 13.22 4.39 15.53
C LYS A 96 11.72 4.22 15.76
N LYS A 97 10.92 5.25 15.45
CA LYS A 97 9.46 5.28 15.70
C LYS A 97 8.66 4.56 14.63
N PHE A 98 9.03 4.69 13.35
CA PHE A 98 8.21 4.29 12.22
C PHE A 98 8.73 3.07 11.45
N TYR A 99 9.90 2.55 11.82
CA TYR A 99 10.42 1.30 11.25
C TYR A 99 10.43 0.19 12.31
N PRO A 100 9.81 -0.98 12.05
CA PRO A 100 9.07 -1.37 10.85
C PRO A 100 7.73 -0.65 10.73
N THR A 101 7.27 -0.51 9.48
CA THR A 101 5.92 -0.04 9.18
C THR A 101 4.89 -1.11 9.55
N THR A 102 3.68 -0.71 9.95
CA THR A 102 2.64 -1.67 10.34
C THR A 102 2.11 -2.44 9.14
N VAL A 103 1.74 -1.74 8.06
CA VAL A 103 1.15 -2.35 6.86
C VAL A 103 1.76 -1.76 5.60
N LEU A 104 2.16 -2.63 4.67
CA LEU A 104 2.41 -2.27 3.28
C LEU A 104 1.18 -2.64 2.45
N VAL A 105 0.68 -1.69 1.66
CA VAL A 105 -0.37 -1.94 0.65
C VAL A 105 0.27 -1.96 -0.73
N THR A 106 0.08 -3.03 -1.48
CA THR A 106 0.75 -3.23 -2.79
C THR A 106 -0.12 -4.01 -3.77
N GLY A 107 0.20 -3.92 -5.06
CA GLY A 107 -0.32 -4.82 -6.09
C GLY A 107 0.48 -6.13 -6.15
N PHE A 108 -0.15 -7.18 -6.65
CA PHE A 108 0.50 -8.48 -6.79
C PHE A 108 1.61 -8.47 -7.85
N ASP A 109 1.51 -7.61 -8.85
CA ASP A 109 2.42 -7.49 -9.99
C ASP A 109 3.81 -6.97 -9.62
N ILE A 110 3.96 -6.33 -8.45
CA ILE A 110 5.23 -5.81 -7.95
C ILE A 110 5.75 -6.50 -6.69
N ILE A 111 5.18 -7.64 -6.31
CA ILE A 111 5.65 -8.41 -5.14
C ILE A 111 7.14 -8.72 -5.26
N PHE A 112 7.59 -9.22 -6.42
CA PHE A 112 8.99 -9.60 -6.63
C PHE A 112 9.91 -8.42 -6.92
N PHE A 113 9.38 -7.42 -7.64
CA PHE A 113 10.16 -6.26 -8.03
C PHE A 113 10.39 -5.29 -6.87
N TRP A 114 9.42 -5.16 -5.98
CA TRP A 114 9.45 -4.16 -4.92
C TRP A 114 9.41 -4.75 -3.52
N VAL A 115 8.39 -5.55 -3.21
CA VAL A 115 8.19 -6.07 -1.84
C VAL A 115 9.37 -6.94 -1.42
N ALA A 116 9.74 -7.93 -2.23
CA ALA A 116 10.84 -8.84 -1.94
C ALA A 116 12.16 -8.09 -1.74
N ARG A 117 12.43 -7.09 -2.57
CA ARG A 117 13.66 -6.27 -2.47
C ARG A 117 13.68 -5.40 -1.23
N MET A 118 12.55 -4.78 -0.86
CA MET A 118 12.45 -4.06 0.40
C MET A 118 12.69 -4.97 1.60
N MET A 119 12.16 -6.19 1.58
CA MET A 119 12.38 -7.18 2.65
C MET A 119 13.85 -7.61 2.72
N MET A 120 14.47 -7.93 1.57
CA MET A 120 15.89 -8.29 1.51
C MET A 120 16.77 -7.16 2.05
N PHE A 121 16.55 -5.93 1.61
CA PHE A 121 17.33 -4.78 2.07
C PHE A 121 17.07 -4.43 3.53
N GLY A 122 15.84 -4.55 4.00
CA GLY A 122 15.53 -4.37 5.41
C GLY A 122 16.27 -5.37 6.30
N MET A 123 16.29 -6.63 5.90
CA MET A 123 17.02 -7.67 6.64
C MET A 123 18.56 -7.47 6.57
N GLU A 124 19.10 -7.11 5.40
CA GLU A 124 20.53 -6.93 5.21
C GLU A 124 21.06 -5.69 5.96
N PHE A 125 20.39 -4.53 5.82
CA PHE A 125 20.91 -3.27 6.34
C PHE A 125 20.49 -2.93 7.77
N LEU A 126 19.30 -3.40 8.20
CA LEU A 126 18.76 -3.11 9.52
C LEU A 126 18.54 -4.34 10.39
N ASN A 127 18.78 -5.53 9.84
CA ASN A 127 18.54 -6.82 10.49
C ASN A 127 17.10 -6.94 11.05
N LYS A 128 16.13 -6.40 10.31
CA LYS A 128 14.73 -6.36 10.72
C LYS A 128 13.82 -6.24 9.52
N GLU A 129 12.69 -6.97 9.56
CA GLU A 129 11.66 -6.89 8.54
C GLU A 129 11.09 -5.46 8.41
N PRO A 130 10.85 -4.95 7.20
CA PRO A 130 10.34 -3.59 6.99
C PRO A 130 8.86 -3.42 7.28
N PHE A 131 8.06 -4.49 7.26
CA PHE A 131 6.61 -4.48 7.45
C PHE A 131 6.18 -5.64 8.34
N LYS A 132 5.12 -5.42 9.14
CA LYS A 132 4.46 -6.51 9.85
C LYS A 132 3.50 -7.25 8.93
N ASP A 133 2.67 -6.50 8.21
CA ASP A 133 1.65 -7.02 7.32
C ASP A 133 1.85 -6.50 5.90
N ILE A 134 1.55 -7.34 4.92
CA ILE A 134 1.57 -7.00 3.51
C ILE A 134 0.18 -7.29 2.94
N TYR A 135 -0.58 -6.23 2.66
CA TYR A 135 -1.89 -6.33 2.03
C TYR A 135 -1.76 -6.19 0.52
N VAL A 136 -2.08 -7.27 -0.19
CA VAL A 136 -2.02 -7.33 -1.66
C VAL A 136 -3.42 -7.04 -2.20
N HIS A 137 -3.59 -5.83 -2.73
CA HIS A 137 -4.88 -5.38 -3.26
C HIS A 137 -5.17 -5.94 -4.65
N ALA A 138 -6.45 -6.00 -4.99
CA ALA A 138 -6.92 -6.32 -6.33
C ALA A 138 -6.61 -5.18 -7.32
N LEU A 139 -6.45 -5.51 -8.60
CA LEU A 139 -6.34 -4.51 -9.66
C LEU A 139 -7.73 -4.04 -10.10
N VAL A 140 -7.82 -2.75 -10.41
CA VAL A 140 -9.06 -2.17 -10.97
C VAL A 140 -9.05 -2.34 -12.49
N ARG A 141 -10.10 -2.95 -13.00
CA ARG A 141 -10.37 -3.17 -14.42
C ARG A 141 -11.61 -2.41 -14.86
N ASP A 142 -11.78 -2.25 -16.15
CA ASP A 142 -13.01 -1.69 -16.70
C ASP A 142 -14.22 -2.61 -16.45
N GLU A 143 -15.41 -2.17 -16.81
CA GLU A 143 -16.67 -2.92 -16.63
C GLU A 143 -16.66 -4.29 -17.31
N LYS A 144 -15.93 -4.40 -18.44
CA LYS A 144 -15.76 -5.66 -19.18
C LYS A 144 -14.67 -6.56 -18.62
N GLY A 145 -13.96 -6.12 -17.56
CA GLY A 145 -12.87 -6.84 -16.94
C GLY A 145 -11.53 -6.70 -17.70
N GLN A 146 -11.41 -5.75 -18.62
CA GLN A 146 -10.18 -5.50 -19.36
C GLN A 146 -9.25 -4.57 -18.56
N LYS A 147 -7.94 -4.75 -18.75
CA LYS A 147 -6.94 -3.82 -18.20
C LYS A 147 -7.15 -2.44 -18.82
N MET A 148 -7.26 -1.43 -17.96
CA MET A 148 -7.37 -0.03 -18.39
C MET A 148 -6.04 0.44 -18.99
N SER A 149 -6.12 1.11 -20.14
CA SER A 149 -4.97 1.78 -20.76
C SER A 149 -5.42 2.99 -21.59
N LYS A 150 -4.56 4.01 -21.65
CA LYS A 150 -4.83 5.21 -22.46
C LYS A 150 -5.01 4.87 -23.94
N SER A 151 -4.24 3.90 -24.45
CA SER A 151 -4.31 3.47 -25.86
C SER A 151 -5.65 2.79 -26.21
N LYS A 152 -6.33 2.17 -25.25
CA LYS A 152 -7.65 1.54 -25.45
C LYS A 152 -8.82 2.50 -25.20
N GLY A 153 -8.56 3.69 -24.65
CA GLY A 153 -9.60 4.68 -24.33
C GLY A 153 -10.59 4.22 -23.23
N ASN A 154 -10.24 3.21 -22.45
CA ASN A 154 -11.10 2.64 -21.41
C ASN A 154 -10.65 3.04 -19.98
N VAL A 155 -9.83 4.08 -19.85
CA VAL A 155 -9.40 4.61 -18.56
C VAL A 155 -10.55 5.39 -17.93
N ILE A 156 -10.89 5.03 -16.71
CA ILE A 156 -11.84 5.78 -15.87
C ILE A 156 -11.02 6.68 -14.96
N ASP A 157 -11.18 7.99 -15.09
CA ASP A 157 -10.53 8.94 -14.18
C ASP A 157 -11.27 8.93 -12.84
N PRO A 158 -10.60 8.60 -11.72
CA PRO A 158 -11.23 8.63 -10.41
C PRO A 158 -11.68 10.03 -9.99
N LEU A 159 -11.06 11.11 -10.50
CA LEU A 159 -11.45 12.47 -10.20
C LEU A 159 -12.81 12.82 -10.81
N ASP A 160 -13.10 12.36 -12.02
CA ASP A 160 -14.42 12.54 -12.66
C ASP A 160 -15.52 11.84 -11.85
N LEU A 161 -15.25 10.61 -11.38
CA LEU A 161 -16.19 9.89 -10.51
C LEU A 161 -16.39 10.60 -9.16
N ILE A 162 -15.34 11.17 -8.59
CA ILE A 162 -15.41 11.94 -7.35
C ILE A 162 -16.27 13.19 -7.52
N GLN A 163 -16.08 13.94 -8.60
CA GLN A 163 -16.89 15.13 -8.89
C GLN A 163 -18.37 14.78 -9.09
N LYS A 164 -18.66 13.66 -9.78
CA LYS A 164 -20.02 13.26 -10.11
C LYS A 164 -20.77 12.57 -8.96
N TYR A 165 -20.07 11.79 -8.15
CA TYR A 165 -20.70 10.90 -7.16
C TYR A 165 -20.22 11.09 -5.72
N SER A 166 -19.16 11.77 -5.46
CA SER A 166 -18.39 11.97 -4.23
C SER A 166 -17.24 10.99 -4.00
N ALA A 167 -16.25 11.45 -3.26
CA ALA A 167 -15.09 10.62 -2.86
C ALA A 167 -15.51 9.41 -2.02
N ASP A 168 -16.47 9.59 -1.11
CA ASP A 168 -16.94 8.50 -0.25
C ASP A 168 -17.66 7.41 -1.05
N ALA A 169 -18.43 7.78 -2.08
CA ALA A 169 -19.08 6.80 -2.96
C ALA A 169 -18.05 5.94 -3.70
N LEU A 170 -17.02 6.55 -4.27
CA LEU A 170 -15.94 5.83 -4.94
C LEU A 170 -15.17 4.93 -3.97
N ARG A 171 -14.77 5.46 -2.82
CA ARG A 171 -14.02 4.71 -1.78
C ARG A 171 -14.82 3.51 -1.27
N PHE A 172 -16.10 3.71 -0.95
CA PHE A 172 -16.97 2.63 -0.49
C PHE A 172 -17.17 1.56 -1.58
N THR A 173 -17.32 1.99 -2.85
CA THR A 173 -17.41 1.07 -3.99
C THR A 173 -16.18 0.18 -4.08
N LEU A 174 -14.98 0.79 -4.08
CA LEU A 174 -13.73 0.05 -4.20
C LEU A 174 -13.53 -0.94 -3.04
N LEU A 175 -13.81 -0.51 -1.80
CA LEU A 175 -13.70 -1.40 -0.64
C LEU A 175 -14.70 -2.54 -0.68
N SER A 176 -15.96 -2.27 -1.05
CA SER A 176 -17.00 -3.30 -1.13
C SER A 176 -16.76 -4.35 -2.22
N MET A 177 -15.92 -4.02 -3.21
CA MET A 177 -15.56 -4.91 -4.32
C MET A 177 -14.18 -5.57 -4.13
N ALA A 178 -13.42 -5.20 -3.11
CA ALA A 178 -12.07 -5.68 -2.85
C ALA A 178 -12.06 -7.09 -2.24
N SER A 179 -12.78 -8.03 -2.87
CA SER A 179 -12.74 -9.43 -2.45
C SER A 179 -11.37 -10.05 -2.71
N PRO A 180 -10.80 -10.80 -1.77
CA PRO A 180 -9.49 -11.41 -1.91
C PRO A 180 -9.37 -12.27 -3.18
N GLY A 181 -8.31 -12.06 -3.96
CA GLY A 181 -8.00 -12.88 -5.15
C GLY A 181 -8.80 -12.57 -6.42
N THR A 182 -9.64 -11.53 -6.41
CA THR A 182 -10.43 -11.13 -7.58
C THR A 182 -10.18 -9.68 -7.97
N ASP A 183 -10.04 -9.42 -9.27
CA ASP A 183 -9.93 -8.05 -9.77
C ASP A 183 -11.25 -7.28 -9.65
N VAL A 184 -11.16 -5.99 -9.41
CA VAL A 184 -12.31 -5.10 -9.26
C VAL A 184 -12.78 -4.64 -10.64
N LYS A 185 -13.96 -5.09 -11.09
CA LYS A 185 -14.60 -4.58 -12.30
C LYS A 185 -15.40 -3.32 -11.95
N LEU A 186 -14.78 -2.17 -12.16
CA LEU A 186 -15.39 -0.88 -11.83
C LEU A 186 -16.38 -0.47 -12.89
N SER A 187 -17.62 -0.15 -12.47
CA SER A 187 -18.64 0.47 -13.31
C SER A 187 -19.20 1.72 -12.63
N GLU A 188 -19.61 2.69 -13.44
CA GLU A 188 -20.20 3.93 -12.95
C GLU A 188 -21.52 3.69 -12.20
N ASP A 189 -22.33 2.73 -12.65
CA ASP A 189 -23.61 2.38 -12.01
C ASP A 189 -23.41 1.85 -10.58
N ARG A 190 -22.34 1.13 -10.31
CA ARG A 190 -22.02 0.67 -8.95
C ARG A 190 -21.69 1.86 -8.04
N VAL A 191 -20.88 2.81 -8.52
CA VAL A 191 -20.56 4.02 -7.76
C VAL A 191 -21.82 4.83 -7.45
N LYS A 192 -22.71 4.97 -8.44
CA LYS A 192 -24.02 5.61 -8.27
C LYS A 192 -24.88 4.88 -7.23
N GLY A 193 -24.91 3.56 -7.24
CA GLY A 193 -25.63 2.76 -6.25
C GLY A 193 -25.17 3.02 -4.83
N TYR A 194 -23.86 3.02 -4.60
CA TYR A 194 -23.30 3.31 -3.27
C TYR A 194 -23.43 4.78 -2.86
N ARG A 195 -23.44 5.72 -3.81
CA ARG A 195 -23.82 7.12 -3.51
C ARG A 195 -25.23 7.20 -2.91
N ASN A 196 -26.20 6.46 -3.46
CA ASN A 196 -27.55 6.44 -2.92
C ASN A 196 -27.61 5.87 -1.49
N PHE A 197 -26.82 4.85 -1.20
CA PHE A 197 -26.64 4.33 0.14
C PHE A 197 -26.10 5.40 1.12
N LEU A 198 -25.03 6.11 0.74
CA LEU A 198 -24.46 7.16 1.58
C LEU A 198 -25.43 8.34 1.78
N ASN A 199 -26.19 8.69 0.75
CA ASN A 199 -27.24 9.71 0.87
C ASN A 199 -28.35 9.27 1.86
N LYS A 200 -28.69 7.98 1.92
CA LYS A 200 -29.63 7.47 2.92
C LYS A 200 -29.11 7.71 4.35
N LEU A 201 -27.82 7.41 4.60
CA LEU A 201 -27.20 7.66 5.91
C LEU A 201 -27.19 9.15 6.26
N TRP A 202 -26.83 10.00 5.29
CA TRP A 202 -26.84 11.44 5.45
C TRP A 202 -28.24 11.97 5.78
N ASN A 203 -29.25 11.53 5.04
CA ASN A 203 -30.63 11.95 5.26
C ASN A 203 -31.18 11.44 6.61
N ALA A 204 -30.82 10.20 7.01
CA ALA A 204 -31.19 9.70 8.32
C ALA A 204 -30.59 10.56 9.44
N ASN A 205 -29.31 10.96 9.32
CA ASN A 205 -28.68 11.87 10.28
C ASN A 205 -29.37 13.25 10.30
N ASN A 206 -29.70 13.83 9.15
CA ASN A 206 -30.41 15.10 9.06
C ASN A 206 -31.81 15.02 9.72
N PHE A 207 -32.50 13.91 9.53
CA PHE A 207 -33.78 13.67 10.19
C PHE A 207 -33.65 13.65 11.71
N LEU A 208 -32.62 13.01 12.25
CA LEU A 208 -32.33 13.03 13.69
C LEU A 208 -32.06 14.46 14.19
N ILE A 209 -31.26 15.24 13.47
CA ILE A 209 -30.94 16.62 13.82
C ILE A 209 -32.20 17.49 13.84
N GLN A 210 -33.05 17.39 12.81
CA GLN A 210 -34.31 18.12 12.70
C GLN A 210 -35.27 17.79 13.85
N ASN A 211 -35.25 16.55 14.33
CA ASN A 211 -36.03 16.12 15.49
C ASN A 211 -35.32 16.39 16.81
N LYS A 212 -34.31 17.26 16.85
CA LYS A 212 -33.55 17.68 18.03
C LYS A 212 -32.89 16.52 18.79
N CYS A 213 -32.67 15.38 18.12
CA CYS A 213 -31.89 14.28 18.69
C CYS A 213 -30.41 14.70 18.71
N ASN A 214 -29.84 14.92 19.88
CA ASN A 214 -28.42 15.19 20.03
C ASN A 214 -27.83 14.39 21.17
N LEU A 215 -26.56 14.02 21.02
CA LEU A 215 -25.83 13.20 21.97
C LEU A 215 -24.94 14.02 22.94
N LYS A 216 -24.97 15.36 22.86
CA LYS A 216 -24.01 16.22 23.60
C LYS A 216 -23.96 15.99 25.11
N ASN A 217 -25.06 15.48 25.70
CA ASN A 217 -25.17 15.27 27.17
C ASN A 217 -25.41 13.81 27.55
N VAL A 218 -25.29 12.87 26.62
CA VAL A 218 -25.56 11.44 26.91
C VAL A 218 -24.26 10.79 27.42
N LYS A 219 -24.11 10.67 28.72
CA LYS A 219 -22.96 9.99 29.36
C LYS A 219 -23.11 8.47 29.38
N LYS A 220 -24.33 7.95 29.37
CA LYS A 220 -24.63 6.51 29.34
C LYS A 220 -25.87 6.26 28.51
N LEU A 221 -25.88 5.11 27.83
CA LEU A 221 -27.05 4.68 27.09
C LEU A 221 -28.27 4.56 28.05
N PRO A 222 -29.42 5.16 27.72
CA PRO A 222 -30.61 5.01 28.52
C PRO A 222 -31.09 3.56 28.58
N LYS A 223 -31.72 3.16 29.69
CA LYS A 223 -32.32 1.81 29.79
C LYS A 223 -33.41 1.64 28.73
N LEU A 224 -33.14 0.75 27.75
CA LEU A 224 -34.09 0.47 26.68
C LEU A 224 -35.27 -0.33 27.24
N LYS A 225 -36.49 0.24 27.14
CA LYS A 225 -37.73 -0.37 27.67
C LYS A 225 -38.47 -1.14 26.60
N VAL A 226 -38.48 -0.62 25.35
CA VAL A 226 -39.23 -1.18 24.22
C VAL A 226 -38.40 -2.28 23.52
N ASN A 227 -39.06 -3.39 23.20
CA ASN A 227 -38.37 -4.57 22.64
C ASN A 227 -37.73 -4.30 21.30
N ILE A 228 -38.37 -3.52 20.41
CA ILE A 228 -37.81 -3.15 19.11
C ILE A 228 -36.50 -2.37 19.30
N ASN A 229 -36.40 -1.48 20.30
CA ASN A 229 -35.18 -0.74 20.58
C ASN A 229 -34.05 -1.65 21.12
N LYS A 230 -34.43 -2.64 21.95
CA LYS A 230 -33.45 -3.65 22.43
C LYS A 230 -32.93 -4.48 21.26
N TRP A 231 -33.79 -4.90 20.36
CA TRP A 231 -33.46 -5.68 19.18
C TRP A 231 -32.51 -4.93 18.26
N ILE A 232 -32.86 -3.70 17.83
CA ILE A 232 -32.00 -2.93 16.91
C ILE A 232 -30.65 -2.57 17.56
N TYR A 233 -30.63 -2.32 18.88
CA TYR A 233 -29.39 -2.08 19.59
C TYR A 233 -28.51 -3.33 19.63
N PHE A 234 -29.07 -4.51 19.86
CA PHE A 234 -28.34 -5.77 19.79
C PHE A 234 -27.76 -6.00 18.40
N GLU A 235 -28.56 -5.81 17.32
CA GLU A 235 -28.11 -5.91 15.94
C GLU A 235 -26.97 -4.93 15.62
N LEU A 236 -27.06 -3.71 16.13
CA LEU A 236 -25.99 -2.71 16.00
C LEU A 236 -24.68 -3.18 16.65
N LEU A 237 -24.74 -3.71 17.87
CA LEU A 237 -23.55 -4.22 18.56
C LEU A 237 -22.92 -5.40 17.82
N GLN A 238 -23.73 -6.35 17.38
CA GLN A 238 -23.26 -7.51 16.60
C GLN A 238 -22.59 -7.04 15.29
N THR A 239 -23.25 -6.16 14.56
CA THR A 239 -22.73 -5.63 13.30
C THR A 239 -21.43 -4.84 13.51
N SER A 240 -21.38 -4.01 14.55
CA SER A 240 -20.18 -3.23 14.89
C SER A 240 -18.99 -4.13 15.20
N ASN A 241 -19.18 -5.18 16.00
CA ASN A 241 -18.14 -6.14 16.31
C ASN A 241 -17.68 -6.92 15.07
N LEU A 242 -18.62 -7.30 14.20
CA LEU A 242 -18.30 -7.98 12.96
C LEU A 242 -17.53 -7.09 11.98
N ILE A 243 -17.92 -5.83 11.83
CA ILE A 243 -17.19 -4.84 11.02
C ILE A 243 -15.77 -4.67 11.55
N LYS A 244 -15.62 -4.49 12.86
CA LYS A 244 -14.30 -4.36 13.51
C LYS A 244 -13.41 -5.56 13.19
N LYS A 245 -13.92 -6.78 13.42
CA LYS A 245 -13.20 -8.02 13.11
C LYS A 245 -12.80 -8.08 11.64
N ASN A 246 -13.72 -7.79 10.72
CA ASN A 246 -13.44 -7.82 9.29
C ASN A 246 -12.36 -6.81 8.87
N ILE A 247 -12.31 -5.63 9.50
CA ILE A 247 -11.26 -4.64 9.27
C ILE A 247 -9.90 -5.17 9.77
N GLU A 248 -9.88 -5.78 10.97
CA GLU A 248 -8.68 -6.39 11.57
C GLU A 248 -8.15 -7.56 10.72
N ASP A 249 -9.05 -8.31 10.10
CA ASP A 249 -8.74 -9.44 9.20
C ASP A 249 -8.49 -9.02 7.72
N TYR A 250 -8.43 -7.72 7.43
CA TYR A 250 -8.30 -7.15 6.06
C TYR A 250 -9.42 -7.58 5.09
N ARG A 251 -10.61 -7.96 5.62
CA ARG A 251 -11.81 -8.28 4.85
C ARG A 251 -12.68 -7.04 4.70
N PHE A 252 -12.16 -6.04 3.99
CA PHE A 252 -12.85 -4.76 3.77
C PHE A 252 -14.15 -4.93 2.98
N ASP A 253 -14.21 -5.90 2.08
CA ASP A 253 -15.41 -6.30 1.35
C ASP A 253 -16.55 -6.71 2.31
N GLU A 254 -16.27 -7.57 3.26
CA GLU A 254 -17.24 -8.01 4.26
C GLU A 254 -17.59 -6.91 5.27
N ALA A 255 -16.63 -6.06 5.64
CA ALA A 255 -16.90 -4.91 6.49
C ALA A 255 -17.90 -3.94 5.82
N ALA A 256 -17.68 -3.59 4.56
CA ALA A 256 -18.57 -2.74 3.79
C ALA A 256 -19.97 -3.39 3.60
N LYS A 257 -20.02 -4.69 3.27
CA LYS A 257 -21.26 -5.44 3.12
C LYS A 257 -22.08 -5.48 4.40
N ASN A 258 -21.46 -5.70 5.55
CA ASN A 258 -22.14 -5.72 6.84
C ASN A 258 -22.69 -4.32 7.21
N ALA A 259 -21.93 -3.25 6.96
CA ALA A 259 -22.41 -1.89 7.17
C ALA A 259 -23.61 -1.55 6.26
N TYR A 260 -23.51 -1.93 4.98
CA TYR A 260 -24.60 -1.74 4.01
C TYR A 260 -25.85 -2.51 4.43
N HIS A 261 -25.71 -3.80 4.77
CA HIS A 261 -26.82 -4.66 5.16
C HIS A 261 -27.55 -4.14 6.39
N PHE A 262 -26.80 -3.73 7.42
CA PHE A 262 -27.41 -3.17 8.62
C PHE A 262 -28.24 -1.91 8.32
N ALA A 263 -27.65 -0.95 7.61
CA ALA A 263 -28.31 0.34 7.40
C ALA A 263 -29.44 0.29 6.35
N TRP A 264 -29.45 -0.72 5.46
CA TRP A 264 -30.44 -0.82 4.39
C TRP A 264 -31.56 -1.80 4.69
N HIS A 265 -31.29 -2.87 5.43
CA HIS A 265 -32.22 -3.98 5.62
C HIS A 265 -32.69 -4.19 7.06
N LYS A 266 -32.07 -3.54 8.02
CA LYS A 266 -32.50 -3.58 9.43
C LYS A 266 -33.14 -2.27 9.84
#